data_45fb1489449dacd398061e9b4cbe8d61
#
_entry.id   45fb1489449dacd398061e9b4cbe8d61
#
_cell.length_a   1.000
_cell.length_b   1.000
_cell.length_c   1.000
_cell.angle_alpha   90.00
_cell.angle_beta   90.00
_cell.angle_gamma   90.00
#
_symmetry.space_group_name_H-M   'P 1'
#
loop_
_entity.id
_entity.type
_entity.pdbx_description
1 polymer ?
#
loop_
_entity_poly.entity_id
_entity_poly.type
_entity_poly.pdbx_seq_one_letter_code
_entity_poly.pdbx_strand_id
1 'polypeptide(L)'
;MNRAGQVAGEICFLLDFPPFYGGTDMEQHLMTQLEDPDALPQPLGEYKPVDYWQAHINTLFYQLRGDQQRSFYQTFTSADYRLAHALAADYFEQVTKRDKKVAANRVTSNGPTATPSTDATPQAQLTVMEWGPGNGNLAACFLSHLQRLDKGGRVYPRVRYLLVDSQAHALERARAHPDLAPHLAKVESLCAEVENLATIADGTVDRILSNQLWNELATKLMVKKGGEFEEEHLRPNLNERKAAAIADWSGFVRAFEAKDIERLKQFPPFLDDLIWEREYHKVDWKDVPYRKTITEFMKAIDDEVLVPVNLGAFASLKEAKRVLAQDAVGFSSFDAGTADMEVLNDPDKPCYGQFGGQYSFMVNLALIQAVAKHLGLNAVTIETQREFVGSRLGTNVMTLMDLLACHPMAGSKVQPWELDRLTVKTIRTLNETYESPYQRKIEFPLRSEMPAEERDAAQGILLSLKPNGIPDTIAYVTEEELSQAQPALENLGYEREAVLMALGAPPSPVEYYHFACRP
;
A
#
# COMPACT_ATOMS: atom_id res chain seq x y z
N MET A 1 22.61 -12.10 9.74
CA MET A 1 21.73 -12.15 8.53
C MET A 1 20.67 -13.20 8.80
N ASN A 2 19.45 -12.76 9.02
CA ASN A 2 18.36 -13.66 9.39
C ASN A 2 17.81 -14.38 8.15
N ARG A 3 17.81 -15.71 8.18
CA ARG A 3 17.15 -16.55 7.16
C ARG A 3 15.71 -16.10 6.83
N ALA A 4 15.01 -15.51 7.77
CA ALA A 4 13.65 -15.00 7.58
C ALA A 4 13.55 -13.80 6.62
N GLY A 5 14.51 -12.87 6.62
CA GLY A 5 14.54 -11.74 5.69
C GLY A 5 14.86 -12.17 4.25
N GLN A 6 15.72 -13.18 4.10
CA GLN A 6 16.03 -13.77 2.80
C GLN A 6 14.83 -14.54 2.23
N VAL A 7 14.08 -15.24 3.09
CA VAL A 7 12.90 -16.01 2.70
C VAL A 7 11.73 -15.12 2.31
N ALA A 8 11.51 -13.98 3.00
CA ALA A 8 10.48 -13.02 2.62
C ALA A 8 10.76 -12.38 1.25
N GLY A 9 12.05 -12.10 0.94
CA GLY A 9 12.47 -11.66 -0.39
C GLY A 9 12.19 -12.71 -1.48
N GLU A 10 12.47 -13.98 -1.18
CA GLU A 10 12.25 -15.08 -2.13
C GLU A 10 10.76 -15.40 -2.36
N ILE A 11 9.90 -15.22 -1.35
CA ILE A 11 8.44 -15.43 -1.51
C ILE A 11 7.78 -14.28 -2.27
N CYS A 12 8.23 -13.04 -2.12
CA CYS A 12 7.81 -11.96 -3.02
C CYS A 12 8.09 -12.33 -4.50
N PHE A 13 9.20 -13.03 -4.77
CA PHE A 13 9.51 -13.58 -6.11
C PHE A 13 8.48 -14.62 -6.59
N LEU A 14 7.89 -15.39 -5.65
CA LEU A 14 6.99 -16.50 -5.96
C LEU A 14 5.56 -16.08 -6.26
N LEU A 15 5.18 -14.87 -5.85
CA LEU A 15 3.82 -14.33 -5.97
C LEU A 15 3.71 -13.23 -7.03
N ASP A 16 4.71 -13.11 -7.95
CA ASP A 16 4.84 -12.00 -8.90
C ASP A 16 4.91 -10.60 -8.25
N PHE A 17 5.26 -10.54 -6.97
CA PHE A 17 5.67 -9.30 -6.33
C PHE A 17 7.19 -9.19 -6.46
N PRO A 18 7.73 -8.41 -7.40
CA PRO A 18 9.16 -8.22 -7.47
C PRO A 18 9.67 -7.58 -6.17
N PRO A 19 10.83 -7.99 -5.68
CA PRO A 19 11.44 -7.37 -4.51
C PRO A 19 11.70 -5.89 -4.80
N PHE A 20 11.71 -5.06 -3.77
CA PHE A 20 12.27 -3.71 -3.87
C PHE A 20 13.77 -3.80 -4.19
N TYR A 21 14.25 -2.94 -5.08
CA TYR A 21 15.65 -2.93 -5.51
C TYR A 21 16.45 -1.86 -4.79
N GLY A 22 17.61 -2.24 -4.28
CA GLY A 22 18.64 -1.32 -3.78
C GLY A 22 19.41 -0.65 -4.91
N GLY A 23 20.14 0.42 -4.59
CA GLY A 23 20.90 1.21 -5.57
C GLY A 23 21.94 0.40 -6.36
N THR A 24 22.60 -0.60 -5.75
CA THR A 24 23.61 -1.47 -6.38
C THR A 24 23.01 -2.64 -7.16
N ASP A 25 21.87 -3.16 -6.72
CA ASP A 25 21.20 -4.28 -7.40
C ASP A 25 20.50 -3.87 -8.70
N MET A 26 20.29 -2.56 -8.91
CA MET A 26 19.65 -2.09 -10.13
C MET A 26 20.47 -2.37 -11.38
N GLU A 27 21.80 -2.33 -11.32
CA GLU A 27 22.66 -2.71 -12.45
C GLU A 27 22.54 -4.20 -12.75
N GLN A 28 22.53 -5.05 -11.73
CA GLN A 28 22.34 -6.48 -11.91
C GLN A 28 20.93 -6.80 -12.42
N HIS A 29 19.92 -6.08 -11.92
CA HIS A 29 18.54 -6.24 -12.38
C HIS A 29 18.35 -5.76 -13.82
N LEU A 30 18.94 -4.63 -14.20
CA LEU A 30 18.97 -4.16 -15.58
C LEU A 30 19.65 -5.19 -16.51
N MET A 31 20.73 -5.83 -16.04
CA MET A 31 21.42 -6.89 -16.78
C MET A 31 20.60 -8.19 -16.87
N THR A 32 19.80 -8.52 -15.86
CA THR A 32 18.93 -9.71 -15.88
C THR A 32 17.65 -9.51 -16.69
N GLN A 33 17.18 -8.29 -16.88
CA GLN A 33 16.06 -7.98 -17.78
C GLN A 33 16.45 -8.02 -19.26
N LEU A 34 17.73 -7.99 -19.58
CA LEU A 34 18.21 -8.23 -20.93
C LEU A 34 18.14 -9.74 -21.20
N GLU A 35 17.08 -10.22 -21.87
CA GLU A 35 17.02 -11.59 -22.44
C GLU A 35 18.24 -11.90 -23.33
N ASP A 36 18.90 -10.85 -23.80
CA ASP A 36 20.13 -10.89 -24.59
C ASP A 36 21.05 -9.74 -24.14
N PRO A 37 22.13 -10.04 -23.38
CA PRO A 37 23.08 -9.01 -22.92
C PRO A 37 23.82 -8.30 -24.08
N ASP A 38 23.80 -8.85 -25.30
CA ASP A 38 24.40 -8.24 -26.47
C ASP A 38 23.43 -7.33 -27.25
N ALA A 39 22.13 -7.32 -26.89
CA ALA A 39 21.15 -6.45 -27.51
C ALA A 39 21.24 -5.02 -26.96
N LEU A 40 21.38 -4.05 -27.88
CA LEU A 40 21.46 -2.63 -27.48
C LEU A 40 20.11 -2.10 -26.98
N PRO A 41 20.11 -1.27 -25.92
CA PRO A 41 18.91 -0.57 -25.48
C PRO A 41 18.49 0.48 -26.52
N GLN A 42 17.17 0.56 -26.77
CA GLN A 42 16.57 1.55 -27.67
C GLN A 42 15.80 2.58 -26.82
N PRO A 43 16.23 3.84 -26.76
CA PRO A 43 15.66 4.85 -25.88
C PRO A 43 14.23 5.22 -26.26
N LEU A 44 13.39 5.40 -25.22
CA LEU A 44 12.00 5.84 -25.30
C LEU A 44 11.83 7.31 -24.88
N GLY A 45 12.89 7.95 -24.41
CA GLY A 45 12.85 9.34 -23.95
C GLY A 45 14.22 9.84 -23.51
N GLU A 46 14.23 11.00 -22.89
CA GLU A 46 15.41 11.65 -22.36
C GLU A 46 15.62 11.27 -20.89
N TYR A 47 16.83 11.53 -20.34
CA TYR A 47 17.04 11.46 -18.90
C TYR A 47 16.18 12.50 -18.19
N LYS A 48 15.38 12.06 -17.23
CA LYS A 48 14.54 12.90 -16.38
C LYS A 48 14.63 12.42 -14.92
N PRO A 49 14.35 13.28 -13.94
CA PRO A 49 14.26 12.87 -12.55
C PRO A 49 13.34 11.66 -12.36
N VAL A 50 13.66 10.81 -11.39
CA VAL A 50 12.92 9.58 -11.08
C VAL A 50 11.42 9.84 -10.90
N ASP A 51 11.04 10.88 -10.17
CA ASP A 51 9.66 11.27 -9.91
C ASP A 51 8.86 11.61 -11.19
N TYR A 52 9.53 12.16 -12.21
CA TYR A 52 8.91 12.38 -13.51
C TYR A 52 8.51 11.06 -14.17
N TRP A 53 9.45 10.10 -14.24
CA TRP A 53 9.17 8.81 -14.87
C TRP A 53 8.22 7.95 -14.04
N GLN A 54 8.31 8.00 -12.70
CA GLN A 54 7.34 7.36 -11.83
C GLN A 54 5.90 7.78 -12.17
N ALA A 55 5.64 9.09 -12.19
CA ALA A 55 4.32 9.63 -12.52
C ALA A 55 3.89 9.27 -13.96
N HIS A 56 4.84 9.28 -14.91
CA HIS A 56 4.58 8.93 -16.31
C HIS A 56 4.16 7.46 -16.44
N ILE A 57 4.97 6.55 -15.91
CA ILE A 57 4.76 5.11 -16.01
C ILE A 57 3.51 4.67 -15.23
N ASN A 58 3.30 5.19 -14.01
CA ASN A 58 2.12 4.85 -13.22
C ASN A 58 0.83 5.31 -13.93
N THR A 59 0.86 6.48 -14.61
CA THR A 59 -0.25 6.89 -15.46
C THR A 59 -0.52 5.88 -16.59
N LEU A 60 0.52 5.44 -17.30
CA LEU A 60 0.39 4.43 -18.36
C LEU A 60 -0.10 3.09 -17.81
N PHE A 61 0.44 2.65 -16.68
CA PHE A 61 0.03 1.41 -16.03
C PHE A 61 -1.47 1.39 -15.76
N TYR A 62 -1.99 2.38 -15.03
CA TYR A 62 -3.41 2.44 -14.69
C TYR A 62 -4.34 2.52 -15.90
N GLN A 63 -3.94 3.26 -16.93
CA GLN A 63 -4.77 3.45 -18.12
C GLN A 63 -4.69 2.29 -19.13
N LEU A 64 -3.56 1.63 -19.24
CA LEU A 64 -3.38 0.49 -20.15
C LEU A 64 -3.89 -0.83 -19.54
N ARG A 65 -3.69 -1.05 -18.23
CA ARG A 65 -4.14 -2.28 -17.54
C ARG A 65 -5.63 -2.27 -17.20
N GLY A 66 -6.22 -1.09 -16.92
CA GLY A 66 -7.66 -0.94 -16.66
C GLY A 66 -8.20 -1.96 -15.65
N ASP A 67 -9.21 -2.74 -16.05
CA ASP A 67 -9.85 -3.76 -15.17
C ASP A 67 -8.95 -4.98 -14.88
N GLN A 68 -7.88 -5.18 -15.67
CA GLN A 68 -6.92 -6.26 -15.43
C GLN A 68 -5.89 -5.92 -14.34
N GLN A 69 -5.93 -4.72 -13.78
CA GLN A 69 -5.01 -4.26 -12.74
C GLN A 69 -4.87 -5.25 -11.57
N ARG A 70 -5.97 -5.90 -11.14
CA ARG A 70 -5.96 -6.89 -10.05
C ARG A 70 -5.04 -8.09 -10.29
N SER A 71 -4.77 -8.42 -11.54
CA SER A 71 -3.86 -9.50 -11.90
C SER A 71 -2.38 -9.13 -11.70
N PHE A 72 -2.09 -7.84 -11.48
CA PHE A 72 -0.73 -7.31 -11.35
C PHE A 72 -0.45 -6.70 -9.97
N TYR A 73 -1.48 -6.16 -9.32
CA TYR A 73 -1.31 -5.45 -8.06
C TYR A 73 -2.53 -5.58 -7.14
N GLN A 74 -2.28 -6.01 -5.91
CA GLN A 74 -3.30 -6.05 -4.85
C GLN A 74 -2.74 -5.41 -3.58
N THR A 75 -3.62 -4.76 -2.82
CA THR A 75 -3.30 -4.17 -1.53
C THR A 75 -4.09 -4.84 -0.41
N PHE A 76 -3.63 -4.73 0.83
CA PHE A 76 -4.36 -5.24 2.00
C PHE A 76 -5.82 -4.77 2.01
N THR A 77 -6.05 -3.49 1.75
CA THR A 77 -7.41 -2.93 1.76
C THR A 77 -8.27 -3.36 0.59
N SER A 78 -7.68 -3.87 -0.49
CA SER A 78 -8.45 -4.36 -1.64
C SER A 78 -9.03 -5.76 -1.44
N ALA A 79 -8.46 -6.55 -0.55
CA ALA A 79 -8.79 -7.94 -0.34
C ALA A 79 -9.17 -8.28 1.11
N ASP A 80 -8.40 -7.86 2.10
CA ASP A 80 -8.63 -8.14 3.51
C ASP A 80 -9.65 -7.17 4.14
N TYR A 81 -10.44 -7.66 5.10
CA TYR A 81 -11.37 -6.85 5.86
C TYR A 81 -10.81 -6.42 7.23
N ARG A 82 -9.79 -7.11 7.76
CA ARG A 82 -9.33 -6.94 9.14
C ARG A 82 -8.69 -5.60 9.38
N LEU A 83 -7.91 -5.10 8.42
CA LEU A 83 -7.36 -3.74 8.49
C LEU A 83 -8.48 -2.69 8.55
N ALA A 84 -9.51 -2.83 7.71
CA ALA A 84 -10.66 -1.92 7.72
C ALA A 84 -11.46 -1.98 9.03
N HIS A 85 -11.61 -3.17 9.61
CA HIS A 85 -12.26 -3.35 10.92
C HIS A 85 -11.44 -2.74 12.06
N ALA A 86 -10.12 -2.92 12.05
CA ALA A 86 -9.22 -2.30 13.01
C ALA A 86 -9.31 -0.77 12.96
N LEU A 87 -9.33 -0.18 11.76
CA LEU A 87 -9.53 1.25 11.56
C LEU A 87 -10.90 1.75 12.05
N ALA A 88 -11.96 1.01 11.78
CA ALA A 88 -13.31 1.36 12.24
C ALA A 88 -13.42 1.31 13.77
N ALA A 89 -12.80 0.30 14.40
CA ALA A 89 -12.76 0.16 15.86
C ALA A 89 -11.97 1.30 16.50
N ASP A 90 -10.78 1.60 15.95
CA ASP A 90 -9.97 2.74 16.39
C ASP A 90 -10.73 4.06 16.28
N TYR A 91 -11.37 4.31 15.15
CA TYR A 91 -12.17 5.51 14.92
C TYR A 91 -13.33 5.63 15.90
N PHE A 92 -14.11 4.55 16.06
CA PHE A 92 -15.24 4.50 16.99
C PHE A 92 -14.83 4.80 18.43
N GLU A 93 -13.72 4.20 18.88
CA GLU A 93 -13.19 4.41 20.23
C GLU A 93 -12.76 5.88 20.44
N GLN A 94 -12.04 6.47 19.49
CA GLN A 94 -11.53 7.83 19.59
C GLN A 94 -12.65 8.86 19.56
N VAL A 95 -13.64 8.74 18.66
CA VAL A 95 -14.82 9.61 18.62
C VAL A 95 -15.63 9.50 19.92
N THR A 96 -15.84 8.27 20.41
CA THR A 96 -16.58 8.05 21.66
C THR A 96 -15.86 8.68 22.86
N LYS A 97 -14.53 8.56 22.95
CA LYS A 97 -13.72 9.21 23.99
C LYS A 97 -13.82 10.74 23.93
N ARG A 98 -13.73 11.29 22.71
CA ARG A 98 -13.86 12.73 22.47
C ARG A 98 -15.23 13.25 22.89
N ASP A 99 -16.31 12.60 22.44
CA ASP A 99 -17.68 13.00 22.77
C ASP A 99 -17.95 12.95 24.29
N LYS A 100 -17.44 11.94 25.01
CA LYS A 100 -17.50 11.85 26.48
C LYS A 100 -16.76 13.01 27.15
N LYS A 101 -15.57 13.37 26.67
CA LYS A 101 -14.78 14.50 27.22
C LYS A 101 -15.52 15.83 27.05
N VAL A 102 -16.10 16.05 25.86
CA VAL A 102 -16.89 17.26 25.58
C VAL A 102 -18.13 17.33 26.52
N ALA A 103 -18.83 16.21 26.69
CA ALA A 103 -19.98 16.15 27.61
C ALA A 103 -19.57 16.43 29.06
N ALA A 104 -18.48 15.86 29.55
CA ALA A 104 -17.98 16.10 30.91
C ALA A 104 -17.60 17.57 31.12
N ASN A 105 -16.95 18.22 30.17
CA ASN A 105 -16.56 19.62 30.25
C ASN A 105 -17.78 20.57 30.26
N ARG A 106 -18.87 20.21 29.57
CA ARG A 106 -20.13 20.98 29.60
C ARG A 106 -20.83 20.90 30.98
N VAL A 107 -20.79 19.76 31.65
CA VAL A 107 -21.36 19.58 33.00
C VAL A 107 -20.59 20.41 34.04
N THR A 108 -19.29 20.52 33.90
CA THR A 108 -18.45 21.31 34.83
C THR A 108 -18.57 22.82 34.63
N SER A 109 -18.86 23.27 33.39
CA SER A 109 -19.00 24.70 33.05
C SER A 109 -20.39 25.28 33.36
N ASN A 110 -21.43 24.45 33.35
CA ASN A 110 -22.80 24.83 33.73
C ASN A 110 -23.04 24.39 35.17
N GLY A 111 -22.87 25.27 36.15
CA GLY A 111 -23.04 24.96 37.58
C GLY A 111 -24.32 24.15 37.93
N PRO A 112 -24.49 23.66 39.18
CA PRO A 112 -25.46 22.63 39.56
C PRO A 112 -26.96 22.99 39.42
N THR A 113 -27.30 24.12 38.81
CA THR A 113 -28.67 24.63 38.63
C THR A 113 -29.19 24.64 37.19
N ALA A 114 -28.44 24.14 36.23
CA ALA A 114 -28.95 24.07 34.85
C ALA A 114 -29.86 22.85 34.67
N THR A 115 -31.16 23.10 34.47
CA THR A 115 -32.12 22.09 33.99
C THR A 115 -31.57 21.43 32.73
N PRO A 116 -31.63 20.09 32.60
CA PRO A 116 -31.21 19.43 31.37
C PRO A 116 -32.07 19.97 30.22
N SER A 117 -31.52 20.80 29.36
CA SER A 117 -32.21 21.17 28.14
C SER A 117 -32.36 19.91 27.28
N THR A 118 -33.57 19.55 26.97
CA THR A 118 -33.96 18.45 26.08
C THR A 118 -33.61 18.75 24.61
N ASP A 119 -33.09 19.94 24.32
CA ASP A 119 -32.56 20.30 23.02
C ASP A 119 -31.17 19.65 22.82
N ALA A 120 -31.19 18.41 22.35
CA ALA A 120 -29.99 17.75 21.77
C ALA A 120 -29.52 18.63 20.61
N THR A 121 -28.54 19.50 20.87
CA THR A 121 -27.83 20.20 19.77
C THR A 121 -27.41 19.14 18.75
N PRO A 122 -27.74 19.29 17.45
CA PRO A 122 -27.35 18.32 16.44
C PRO A 122 -25.86 18.06 16.56
N GLN A 123 -25.50 16.83 16.84
CA GLN A 123 -24.07 16.48 16.93
C GLN A 123 -23.45 16.75 15.57
N ALA A 124 -22.27 17.39 15.54
CA ALA A 124 -21.59 17.76 14.29
C ALA A 124 -21.38 16.54 13.38
N GLN A 125 -21.49 16.77 12.09
CA GLN A 125 -21.17 15.78 11.06
C GLN A 125 -19.70 15.37 11.18
N LEU A 126 -19.41 14.10 10.93
CA LEU A 126 -18.08 13.50 10.99
C LEU A 126 -17.65 13.13 9.55
N THR A 127 -16.77 13.92 8.96
CA THR A 127 -16.25 13.63 7.62
C THR A 127 -15.04 12.71 7.73
N VAL A 128 -15.18 11.47 7.24
CA VAL A 128 -14.09 10.52 7.03
C VAL A 128 -13.71 10.57 5.56
N MET A 129 -12.45 10.77 5.27
CA MET A 129 -11.92 10.86 3.90
C MET A 129 -10.98 9.67 3.66
N GLU A 130 -11.15 8.97 2.55
CA GLU A 130 -10.25 7.91 2.08
C GLU A 130 -9.54 8.36 0.82
N TRP A 131 -8.23 8.32 0.83
CA TRP A 131 -7.35 8.63 -0.29
C TRP A 131 -6.95 7.36 -1.03
N GLY A 132 -7.15 7.33 -2.34
CA GLY A 132 -6.87 6.16 -3.15
C GLY A 132 -7.76 4.95 -2.81
N PRO A 133 -9.09 5.04 -2.96
CA PRO A 133 -10.04 4.01 -2.48
C PRO A 133 -9.95 2.67 -3.22
N GLY A 134 -9.17 2.59 -4.27
CA GLY A 134 -8.97 1.39 -5.05
C GLY A 134 -10.28 0.75 -5.54
N ASN A 135 -10.62 -0.44 -5.01
CA ASN A 135 -11.85 -1.14 -5.34
C ASN A 135 -13.03 -0.83 -4.39
N GLY A 136 -12.84 0.03 -3.39
CA GLY A 136 -13.87 0.40 -2.41
C GLY A 136 -14.06 -0.56 -1.23
N ASN A 137 -13.24 -1.60 -1.12
CA ASN A 137 -13.34 -2.60 -0.06
C ASN A 137 -13.10 -1.99 1.34
N LEU A 138 -12.12 -1.07 1.48
CA LEU A 138 -11.86 -0.40 2.76
C LEU A 138 -13.10 0.37 3.23
N ALA A 139 -13.67 1.24 2.39
CA ALA A 139 -14.90 1.98 2.69
C ALA A 139 -16.04 1.06 3.11
N ALA A 140 -16.26 -0.01 2.33
CA ALA A 140 -17.34 -0.97 2.57
C ALA A 140 -17.19 -1.68 3.93
N CYS A 141 -16.01 -2.21 4.21
CA CYS A 141 -15.74 -2.94 5.46
C CYS A 141 -15.71 -2.00 6.66
N PHE A 142 -15.12 -0.79 6.51
CA PHE A 142 -15.07 0.23 7.55
C PHE A 142 -16.49 0.65 7.96
N LEU A 143 -17.34 1.05 7.02
CA LEU A 143 -18.70 1.52 7.30
C LEU A 143 -19.57 0.40 7.87
N SER A 144 -19.47 -0.81 7.34
CA SER A 144 -20.20 -1.98 7.84
C SER A 144 -19.80 -2.33 9.28
N HIS A 145 -18.50 -2.28 9.60
CA HIS A 145 -18.04 -2.56 10.96
C HIS A 145 -18.39 -1.44 11.93
N LEU A 146 -18.21 -0.19 11.52
CA LEU A 146 -18.59 0.97 12.33
C LEU A 146 -20.08 0.94 12.69
N GLN A 147 -20.96 0.59 11.73
CA GLN A 147 -22.39 0.43 11.99
C GLN A 147 -22.67 -0.67 13.02
N ARG A 148 -21.93 -1.79 12.95
CA ARG A 148 -22.07 -2.91 13.91
C ARG A 148 -21.60 -2.54 15.32
N LEU A 149 -20.53 -1.75 15.43
CA LEU A 149 -20.01 -1.28 16.72
C LEU A 149 -20.94 -0.25 17.37
N ASP A 150 -21.54 0.63 16.58
CA ASP A 150 -22.38 1.73 17.05
C ASP A 150 -23.83 1.32 17.33
N LYS A 151 -24.01 0.38 18.27
CA LYS A 151 -25.35 -0.08 18.71
C LYS A 151 -26.23 1.07 19.24
N GLY A 152 -25.61 2.16 19.68
CA GLY A 152 -26.30 3.34 20.21
C GLY A 152 -26.67 4.39 19.17
N GLY A 153 -26.26 4.24 17.94
CA GLY A 153 -26.53 5.18 16.84
C GLY A 153 -25.94 6.57 17.05
N ARG A 154 -24.78 6.68 17.71
CA ARG A 154 -24.17 7.97 18.08
C ARG A 154 -23.08 8.44 17.14
N VAL A 155 -22.43 7.54 16.44
CA VAL A 155 -21.28 7.81 15.56
C VAL A 155 -21.66 7.59 14.10
N TYR A 156 -22.07 6.37 13.74
CA TYR A 156 -22.37 5.98 12.36
C TYR A 156 -23.39 6.90 11.65
N PRO A 157 -24.51 7.35 12.27
CA PRO A 157 -25.46 8.24 11.59
C PRO A 157 -24.86 9.57 11.16
N ARG A 158 -23.83 10.05 11.89
CA ARG A 158 -23.15 11.32 11.66
C ARG A 158 -22.09 11.25 10.57
N VAL A 159 -21.67 10.04 10.18
CA VAL A 159 -20.56 9.86 9.22
C VAL A 159 -21.00 10.26 7.82
N ARG A 160 -20.19 11.09 7.19
CA ARG A 160 -20.08 11.35 5.76
C ARG A 160 -18.74 10.78 5.31
N TYR A 161 -18.75 9.87 4.36
CA TYR A 161 -17.55 9.20 3.85
C TYR A 161 -17.19 9.73 2.47
N LEU A 162 -15.99 10.29 2.30
CA LEU A 162 -15.55 10.93 1.07
C LEU A 162 -14.41 10.12 0.44
N LEU A 163 -14.67 9.53 -0.72
CA LEU A 163 -13.67 8.87 -1.55
C LEU A 163 -12.94 9.91 -2.39
N VAL A 164 -11.60 9.92 -2.35
CA VAL A 164 -10.76 10.86 -3.11
C VAL A 164 -9.77 10.09 -3.98
N ASP A 165 -9.79 10.37 -5.26
CA ASP A 165 -8.86 9.80 -6.25
C ASP A 165 -8.70 10.77 -7.41
N SER A 166 -7.54 10.78 -8.06
CA SER A 166 -7.29 11.60 -9.24
C SER A 166 -8.01 11.07 -10.49
N GLN A 167 -8.50 9.83 -10.46
CA GLN A 167 -9.13 9.16 -11.59
C GLN A 167 -10.63 8.91 -11.34
N ALA A 168 -11.49 9.55 -12.13
CA ALA A 168 -12.93 9.43 -12.00
C ALA A 168 -13.43 7.98 -12.12
N HIS A 169 -12.86 7.18 -13.04
CA HIS A 169 -13.24 5.77 -13.20
C HIS A 169 -12.88 4.90 -11.99
N ALA A 170 -11.80 5.23 -11.25
CA ALA A 170 -11.46 4.55 -10.01
C ALA A 170 -12.53 4.80 -8.93
N LEU A 171 -13.01 6.04 -8.83
CA LEU A 171 -14.11 6.41 -7.94
C LEU A 171 -15.43 5.70 -8.29
N GLU A 172 -15.76 5.59 -9.57
CA GLU A 172 -16.95 4.87 -10.04
C GLU A 172 -16.86 3.38 -9.66
N ARG A 173 -15.70 2.75 -9.90
CA ARG A 173 -15.45 1.37 -9.53
C ARG A 173 -15.54 1.15 -8.03
N ALA A 174 -14.92 2.02 -7.22
CA ALA A 174 -14.99 1.94 -5.77
C ALA A 174 -16.43 2.03 -5.25
N ARG A 175 -17.24 2.95 -5.79
CA ARG A 175 -18.66 3.09 -5.44
C ARG A 175 -19.51 1.88 -5.84
N ALA A 176 -19.10 1.14 -6.88
CA ALA A 176 -19.80 -0.05 -7.36
C ALA A 176 -19.52 -1.30 -6.50
N HIS A 177 -18.67 -1.21 -5.46
CA HIS A 177 -18.38 -2.35 -4.58
C HIS A 177 -19.67 -2.88 -3.93
N PRO A 178 -19.99 -4.18 -4.03
CA PRO A 178 -21.29 -4.73 -3.60
C PRO A 178 -21.58 -4.45 -2.12
N ASP A 179 -20.58 -4.63 -1.25
CA ASP A 179 -20.73 -4.43 0.19
C ASP A 179 -20.81 -2.95 0.58
N LEU A 180 -20.54 -2.02 -0.33
CA LEU A 180 -20.72 -0.57 -0.12
C LEU A 180 -22.17 -0.13 -0.39
N ALA A 181 -22.95 -0.91 -1.14
CA ALA A 181 -24.31 -0.57 -1.53
C ALA A 181 -25.23 -0.13 -0.36
N PRO A 182 -25.22 -0.78 0.84
CA PRO A 182 -26.03 -0.36 1.98
C PRO A 182 -25.65 1.01 2.56
N HIS A 183 -24.46 1.51 2.21
CA HIS A 183 -23.86 2.73 2.78
C HIS A 183 -23.81 3.89 1.79
N LEU A 184 -24.25 3.73 0.53
CA LEU A 184 -24.13 4.72 -0.55
C LEU A 184 -24.72 6.09 -0.22
N ALA A 185 -25.76 6.15 0.63
CA ALA A 185 -26.32 7.42 1.09
C ALA A 185 -25.35 8.28 1.94
N LYS A 186 -24.25 7.68 2.42
CA LYS A 186 -23.20 8.34 3.19
C LYS A 186 -21.92 8.59 2.40
N VAL A 187 -21.83 8.03 1.19
CA VAL A 187 -20.61 8.01 0.40
C VAL A 187 -20.68 9.04 -0.72
N GLU A 188 -19.74 9.95 -0.71
CA GLU A 188 -19.50 10.92 -1.77
C GLU A 188 -18.16 10.65 -2.44
N SER A 189 -17.93 11.24 -3.61
CA SER A 189 -16.68 11.12 -4.36
C SER A 189 -16.14 12.47 -4.76
N LEU A 190 -14.83 12.64 -4.71
CA LEU A 190 -14.11 13.82 -5.15
C LEU A 190 -12.97 13.38 -6.08
N CYS A 191 -13.03 13.80 -7.34
CA CYS A 191 -11.92 13.63 -8.28
C CYS A 191 -10.92 14.77 -8.06
N ALA A 192 -9.81 14.45 -7.36
CA ALA A 192 -8.75 15.41 -7.02
C ALA A 192 -7.45 14.69 -6.68
N GLU A 193 -6.32 15.38 -6.87
CA GLU A 193 -5.02 14.96 -6.35
C GLU A 193 -4.97 15.19 -4.84
N VAL A 194 -4.45 14.22 -4.09
CA VAL A 194 -4.36 14.30 -2.62
C VAL A 194 -3.36 15.37 -2.14
N GLU A 195 -2.45 15.78 -3.01
CA GLU A 195 -1.53 16.89 -2.81
C GLU A 195 -2.19 18.27 -3.00
N ASN A 196 -3.41 18.32 -3.56
CA ASN A 196 -4.13 19.57 -3.82
C ASN A 196 -5.65 19.40 -3.65
N LEU A 197 -6.13 19.53 -2.44
CA LEU A 197 -7.55 19.42 -2.08
C LEU A 197 -8.24 20.80 -2.01
N ALA A 198 -7.97 21.69 -2.96
CA ALA A 198 -8.44 23.09 -2.95
C ALA A 198 -9.97 23.25 -2.79
N THR A 199 -10.76 22.25 -3.17
CA THR A 199 -12.23 22.26 -3.02
C THR A 199 -12.71 21.89 -1.63
N ILE A 200 -11.83 21.36 -0.78
CA ILE A 200 -12.15 21.02 0.62
C ILE A 200 -11.78 22.20 1.50
N ALA A 201 -12.76 22.66 2.28
CA ALA A 201 -12.55 23.75 3.23
C ALA A 201 -11.63 23.33 4.39
N ASP A 202 -10.87 24.30 4.91
CA ASP A 202 -9.96 24.10 6.04
C ASP A 202 -10.72 23.63 7.29
N GLY A 203 -10.15 22.67 8.00
CA GLY A 203 -10.65 22.23 9.30
C GLY A 203 -12.01 21.53 9.27
N THR A 204 -12.39 20.87 8.16
CA THR A 204 -13.71 20.22 7.99
C THR A 204 -13.68 18.70 8.01
N VAL A 205 -12.50 18.10 8.02
CA VAL A 205 -12.31 16.64 7.98
C VAL A 205 -11.98 16.11 9.37
N ASP A 206 -12.62 15.04 9.80
CA ASP A 206 -12.40 14.42 11.09
C ASP A 206 -11.36 13.28 11.06
N ARG A 207 -11.32 12.54 9.97
CA ARG A 207 -10.36 11.42 9.76
C ARG A 207 -9.96 11.33 8.31
N ILE A 208 -8.67 11.11 8.06
CA ILE A 208 -8.14 10.75 6.76
C ILE A 208 -7.54 9.36 6.84
N LEU A 209 -7.86 8.50 5.88
CA LEU A 209 -7.35 7.14 5.71
C LEU A 209 -6.65 7.02 4.37
N SER A 210 -5.50 6.38 4.35
CA SER A 210 -4.73 6.10 3.14
C SER A 210 -4.08 4.72 3.27
N ASN A 211 -3.99 3.98 2.16
CA ASN A 211 -3.30 2.70 2.15
C ASN A 211 -2.55 2.50 0.84
N GLN A 212 -1.26 2.27 0.94
CA GLN A 212 -0.35 2.06 -0.18
C GLN A 212 -0.50 3.13 -1.27
N LEU A 213 -0.46 4.39 -0.84
CA LEU A 213 -0.56 5.55 -1.71
C LEU A 213 0.75 6.33 -1.77
N TRP A 214 1.43 6.53 -0.64
CA TRP A 214 2.67 7.30 -0.60
C TRP A 214 3.80 6.68 -1.42
N ASN A 215 3.84 5.36 -1.49
CA ASN A 215 4.76 4.61 -2.32
C ASN A 215 4.56 4.85 -3.83
N GLU A 216 3.39 5.35 -4.24
CA GLU A 216 3.05 5.65 -5.63
C GLU A 216 3.13 7.15 -5.97
N LEU A 217 3.19 8.03 -4.97
CA LEU A 217 3.31 9.47 -5.16
C LEU A 217 4.75 9.88 -5.46
N ALA A 218 4.90 11.07 -6.03
CA ALA A 218 6.19 11.62 -6.48
C ALA A 218 7.30 11.42 -5.45
N THR A 219 8.34 10.67 -5.82
CA THR A 219 9.47 10.33 -4.97
C THR A 219 10.77 10.57 -5.72
N LYS A 220 11.66 11.40 -5.17
CA LYS A 220 13.04 11.54 -5.65
C LYS A 220 13.94 10.54 -4.96
N LEU A 221 14.97 10.08 -5.66
CA LEU A 221 16.08 9.35 -5.07
C LEU A 221 17.27 10.28 -5.00
N MET A 222 17.72 10.55 -3.78
CA MET A 222 18.83 11.49 -3.52
C MET A 222 20.00 10.77 -2.90
N VAL A 223 21.21 11.23 -3.24
CA VAL A 223 22.47 10.75 -2.69
C VAL A 223 23.31 11.94 -2.23
N LYS A 224 24.04 11.77 -1.13
CA LYS A 224 25.06 12.72 -0.68
C LYS A 224 26.41 12.22 -1.14
N LYS A 225 27.18 13.07 -1.82
CA LYS A 225 28.49 12.73 -2.36
C LYS A 225 29.47 13.87 -2.14
N GLY A 226 30.47 13.64 -1.31
CA GLY A 226 31.50 14.65 -1.02
C GLY A 226 30.95 15.99 -0.50
N GLY A 227 29.82 15.98 0.22
CA GLY A 227 29.16 17.16 0.76
C GLY A 227 28.20 17.87 -0.20
N GLU A 228 28.09 17.44 -1.45
CA GLU A 228 27.07 17.87 -2.41
C GLU A 228 25.89 16.88 -2.44
N PHE A 229 24.74 17.31 -2.96
CA PHE A 229 23.56 16.49 -3.13
C PHE A 229 23.27 16.29 -4.61
N GLU A 230 23.14 15.04 -4.99
CA GLU A 230 22.74 14.63 -6.34
C GLU A 230 21.39 13.90 -6.28
N GLU A 231 20.65 13.93 -7.38
CA GLU A 231 19.42 13.16 -7.57
C GLU A 231 19.55 12.23 -8.78
N GLU A 232 18.92 11.07 -8.67
CA GLU A 232 18.91 10.08 -9.75
C GLU A 232 17.98 10.51 -10.87
N HIS A 233 18.47 10.41 -12.10
CA HIS A 233 17.72 10.57 -13.35
C HIS A 233 17.68 9.26 -14.08
N LEU A 234 16.54 8.92 -14.63
CA LEU A 234 16.30 7.70 -15.39
C LEU A 234 16.01 8.01 -16.87
N ARG A 235 16.37 7.07 -17.73
CA ARG A 235 15.98 7.03 -19.13
C ARG A 235 15.35 5.68 -19.45
N PRO A 236 14.09 5.60 -19.88
CA PRO A 236 13.45 4.35 -20.28
C PRO A 236 13.94 3.89 -21.65
N ASN A 237 14.16 2.59 -21.79
CA ASN A 237 14.57 1.93 -23.01
C ASN A 237 13.76 0.65 -23.21
N LEU A 238 13.76 0.12 -24.42
CA LEU A 238 13.41 -1.26 -24.74
C LEU A 238 14.61 -1.99 -25.31
N ASN A 239 14.67 -3.30 -25.08
CA ASN A 239 15.61 -4.16 -25.76
C ASN A 239 15.43 -4.05 -27.29
N GLU A 240 16.52 -4.04 -28.08
CA GLU A 240 16.50 -3.91 -29.53
C GLU A 240 15.57 -4.92 -30.21
N ARG A 241 15.50 -6.17 -29.74
CA ARG A 241 14.59 -7.18 -30.29
C ARG A 241 13.12 -6.84 -30.06
N LYS A 242 12.79 -6.32 -28.87
CA LYS A 242 11.42 -5.85 -28.56
C LYS A 242 11.08 -4.64 -29.40
N ALA A 243 12.01 -3.69 -29.53
CA ALA A 243 11.86 -2.52 -30.40
C ALA A 243 11.66 -2.90 -31.88
N ALA A 244 12.40 -3.89 -32.38
CA ALA A 244 12.27 -4.39 -33.75
C ALA A 244 10.91 -5.05 -34.04
N ALA A 245 10.21 -5.55 -33.02
CA ALA A 245 8.85 -6.07 -33.15
C ALA A 245 7.78 -4.96 -33.32
N ILE A 246 8.16 -3.70 -33.07
CA ILE A 246 7.27 -2.53 -33.21
C ILE A 246 7.46 -1.91 -34.58
N ALA A 247 6.55 -2.19 -35.52
CA ALA A 247 6.67 -1.77 -36.91
C ALA A 247 6.75 -0.23 -37.10
N ASP A 248 6.06 0.57 -36.27
CA ASP A 248 6.12 2.03 -36.26
C ASP A 248 6.82 2.53 -34.98
N TRP A 249 8.12 2.30 -34.87
CA TRP A 249 8.91 2.71 -33.71
C TRP A 249 8.77 4.21 -33.37
N SER A 250 8.90 5.07 -34.38
CA SER A 250 8.79 6.52 -34.19
C SER A 250 7.39 6.94 -33.71
N GLY A 251 6.34 6.27 -34.20
CA GLY A 251 4.97 6.48 -33.74
C GLY A 251 4.78 5.99 -32.30
N PHE A 252 5.39 4.87 -31.95
CA PHE A 252 5.37 4.32 -30.60
C PHE A 252 6.06 5.27 -29.60
N VAL A 253 7.29 5.72 -29.88
CA VAL A 253 8.03 6.66 -29.01
C VAL A 253 7.22 7.94 -28.78
N ARG A 254 6.66 8.54 -29.83
CA ARG A 254 5.80 9.73 -29.67
C ARG A 254 4.56 9.47 -28.85
N ALA A 255 3.90 8.31 -29.04
CA ALA A 255 2.73 7.94 -28.26
C ALA A 255 3.09 7.69 -26.78
N PHE A 256 4.24 7.08 -26.52
CA PHE A 256 4.77 6.85 -25.18
C PHE A 256 5.03 8.19 -24.46
N GLU A 257 5.80 9.09 -25.08
CA GLU A 257 6.09 10.41 -24.50
C GLU A 257 4.82 11.27 -24.27
N ALA A 258 3.86 11.22 -25.21
CA ALA A 258 2.61 11.96 -25.11
C ALA A 258 1.57 11.30 -24.19
N LYS A 259 1.80 10.10 -23.68
CA LYS A 259 0.81 9.25 -22.98
C LYS A 259 -0.47 9.04 -23.82
N ASP A 260 -0.33 8.87 -25.13
CA ASP A 260 -1.45 8.60 -26.04
C ASP A 260 -1.90 7.14 -25.88
N ILE A 261 -2.80 6.92 -24.94
CA ILE A 261 -3.28 5.58 -24.55
C ILE A 261 -3.94 4.85 -25.71
N GLU A 262 -4.76 5.55 -26.51
CA GLU A 262 -5.47 4.91 -27.62
C GLU A 262 -4.50 4.46 -28.74
N ARG A 263 -3.43 5.21 -28.91
CA ARG A 263 -2.37 4.83 -29.82
C ARG A 263 -1.50 3.68 -29.24
N LEU A 264 -1.16 3.76 -27.94
CA LEU A 264 -0.35 2.74 -27.26
C LEU A 264 -1.02 1.37 -27.23
N LYS A 265 -2.34 1.31 -27.08
CA LYS A 265 -3.11 0.05 -27.17
C LYS A 265 -3.00 -0.68 -28.51
N GLN A 266 -2.54 -0.01 -29.57
CA GLN A 266 -2.35 -0.60 -30.91
C GLN A 266 -1.00 -1.29 -31.05
N PHE A 267 -0.08 -1.10 -30.11
CA PHE A 267 1.24 -1.73 -30.09
C PHE A 267 1.26 -2.96 -29.17
N PRO A 268 2.24 -3.84 -29.31
CA PRO A 268 2.44 -4.93 -28.36
C PRO A 268 2.61 -4.43 -26.91
N PRO A 269 2.25 -5.23 -25.90
CA PRO A 269 2.55 -4.91 -24.50
C PRO A 269 4.05 -4.66 -24.30
N PHE A 270 4.40 -3.64 -23.48
CA PHE A 270 5.78 -3.19 -23.34
C PHE A 270 6.17 -2.78 -21.90
N LEU A 271 5.20 -2.55 -21.01
CA LEU A 271 5.50 -2.02 -19.68
C LEU A 271 6.41 -2.93 -18.85
N ASP A 272 6.27 -4.24 -19.01
CA ASP A 272 7.08 -5.24 -18.31
C ASP A 272 8.49 -5.41 -18.92
N ASP A 273 8.70 -4.86 -20.13
CA ASP A 273 9.94 -4.97 -20.89
C ASP A 273 10.82 -3.69 -20.84
N LEU A 274 10.43 -2.73 -20.00
CA LEU A 274 11.17 -1.47 -19.85
C LEU A 274 12.51 -1.70 -19.14
N ILE A 275 13.57 -1.16 -19.75
CA ILE A 275 14.93 -1.16 -19.20
C ILE A 275 15.29 0.27 -18.85
N TRP A 276 15.94 0.47 -17.71
CA TRP A 276 16.25 1.80 -17.20
C TRP A 276 17.76 2.04 -17.18
N GLU A 277 18.19 3.07 -17.90
CA GLU A 277 19.51 3.66 -17.69
C GLU A 277 19.42 4.78 -16.67
N ARG A 278 20.48 5.00 -15.90
CA ARG A 278 20.52 6.00 -14.85
C ARG A 278 21.78 6.87 -14.92
N GLU A 279 21.63 8.08 -14.45
CA GLU A 279 22.71 9.02 -14.21
C GLU A 279 22.36 9.90 -13.00
N TYR A 280 23.35 10.60 -12.47
CA TYR A 280 23.18 11.46 -11.29
C TYR A 280 23.41 12.90 -11.67
N HIS A 281 22.52 13.78 -11.24
CA HIS A 281 22.58 15.21 -11.45
C HIS A 281 22.52 15.97 -10.13
N LYS A 282 23.09 17.17 -10.07
CA LYS A 282 22.94 18.05 -8.90
C LYS A 282 21.47 18.38 -8.69
N VAL A 283 21.02 18.28 -7.42
CA VAL A 283 19.63 18.56 -7.05
C VAL A 283 19.27 20.01 -7.36
N ASP A 284 18.21 20.24 -8.14
CA ASP A 284 17.58 21.55 -8.25
C ASP A 284 16.65 21.80 -7.06
N TRP A 285 17.16 22.49 -6.05
CA TRP A 285 16.43 22.78 -4.84
C TRP A 285 15.23 23.73 -5.01
N LYS A 286 15.00 24.29 -6.20
CA LYS A 286 13.82 25.16 -6.42
C LYS A 286 12.53 24.39 -6.36
N ASP A 287 12.55 23.15 -6.84
CA ASP A 287 11.38 22.28 -6.93
C ASP A 287 11.27 21.32 -5.73
N VAL A 288 12.22 21.38 -4.76
CA VAL A 288 12.25 20.51 -3.59
C VAL A 288 11.82 21.27 -2.34
N PRO A 289 10.59 21.02 -1.82
CA PRO A 289 10.12 21.64 -0.59
C PRO A 289 10.91 21.12 0.63
N TYR A 290 10.82 21.83 1.75
CA TYR A 290 11.43 21.42 3.02
C TYR A 290 12.95 21.18 2.96
N ARG A 291 13.67 21.89 2.08
CA ARG A 291 15.11 21.75 1.87
C ARG A 291 15.92 21.64 3.17
N LYS A 292 15.64 22.53 4.17
CA LYS A 292 16.37 22.51 5.45
C LYS A 292 16.15 21.20 6.21
N THR A 293 14.94 20.67 6.24
CA THR A 293 14.61 19.41 6.91
C THR A 293 15.29 18.25 6.21
N ILE A 294 15.23 18.21 4.87
CA ILE A 294 15.90 17.18 4.06
C ILE A 294 17.40 17.22 4.26
N THR A 295 18.04 18.39 4.13
CA THR A 295 19.49 18.51 4.29
C THR A 295 19.96 18.17 5.70
N GLU A 296 19.17 18.47 6.73
CA GLU A 296 19.48 18.07 8.11
C GLU A 296 19.37 16.55 8.28
N PHE A 297 18.31 15.94 7.76
CA PHE A 297 18.13 14.49 7.74
C PHE A 297 19.31 13.78 7.04
N MET A 298 19.70 14.27 5.87
CA MET A 298 20.79 13.69 5.07
C MET A 298 22.17 13.78 5.74
N LYS A 299 22.34 14.56 6.81
CA LYS A 299 23.60 14.55 7.60
C LYS A 299 23.79 13.23 8.36
N ALA A 300 22.71 12.57 8.72
CA ALA A 300 22.72 11.27 9.40
C ALA A 300 22.81 10.07 8.43
N ILE A 301 22.80 10.35 7.13
CA ILE A 301 22.98 9.35 6.08
C ILE A 301 24.44 9.34 5.64
N ASP A 302 24.99 8.18 5.41
CA ASP A 302 26.35 7.99 4.92
C ASP A 302 26.52 8.53 3.49
N ASP A 303 27.74 8.84 3.08
CA ASP A 303 28.04 9.26 1.71
C ASP A 303 27.79 8.10 0.73
N GLU A 304 27.31 8.42 -0.45
CA GLU A 304 27.00 7.48 -1.56
C GLU A 304 25.84 6.51 -1.29
N VAL A 305 25.08 6.70 -0.20
CA VAL A 305 23.86 5.95 0.08
C VAL A 305 22.66 6.65 -0.53
N LEU A 306 21.92 5.94 -1.37
CA LEU A 306 20.71 6.41 -2.05
C LEU A 306 19.54 6.44 -1.05
N VAL A 307 18.77 7.53 -1.03
CA VAL A 307 17.66 7.73 -0.08
C VAL A 307 16.40 8.18 -0.79
N PRO A 308 15.25 7.53 -0.56
CA PRO A 308 13.96 8.02 -1.03
C PRO A 308 13.55 9.31 -0.30
N VAL A 309 13.15 10.30 -1.08
CA VAL A 309 12.58 11.58 -0.63
C VAL A 309 11.17 11.69 -1.20
N ASN A 310 10.18 11.27 -0.42
CA ASN A 310 8.79 11.09 -0.84
C ASN A 310 8.06 12.45 -0.89
N LEU A 311 8.25 13.21 -1.96
CA LEU A 311 7.72 14.58 -2.12
C LEU A 311 6.20 14.64 -2.08
N GLY A 312 5.53 13.68 -2.72
CA GLY A 312 4.08 13.58 -2.71
C GLY A 312 3.51 13.32 -1.32
N ALA A 313 4.20 12.51 -0.49
CA ALA A 313 3.82 12.31 0.91
C ALA A 313 3.92 13.63 1.71
N PHE A 314 4.94 14.45 1.45
CA PHE A 314 5.07 15.76 2.13
C PHE A 314 3.95 16.73 1.72
N ALA A 315 3.61 16.77 0.43
CA ALA A 315 2.53 17.61 -0.07
C ALA A 315 1.17 17.15 0.48
N SER A 316 0.91 15.86 0.49
CA SER A 316 -0.32 15.28 1.05
C SER A 316 -0.45 15.52 2.56
N LEU A 317 0.64 15.44 3.34
CA LEU A 317 0.62 15.79 4.76
C LEU A 317 0.31 17.27 5.01
N LYS A 318 0.80 18.17 4.15
CA LYS A 318 0.45 19.59 4.22
C LYS A 318 -1.05 19.81 4.00
N GLU A 319 -1.62 19.12 3.01
CA GLU A 319 -3.07 19.15 2.77
C GLU A 319 -3.85 18.48 3.90
N ALA A 320 -3.38 17.35 4.42
CA ALA A 320 -3.97 16.71 5.60
C ALA A 320 -4.07 17.68 6.77
N LYS A 321 -2.97 18.38 7.10
CA LYS A 321 -2.95 19.40 8.16
C LYS A 321 -3.98 20.50 7.91
N ARG A 322 -4.13 20.97 6.68
CA ARG A 322 -5.05 22.06 6.32
C ARG A 322 -6.51 21.65 6.49
N VAL A 323 -6.87 20.46 5.99
CA VAL A 323 -8.28 20.03 5.94
C VAL A 323 -8.77 19.39 7.24
N LEU A 324 -7.89 18.84 8.09
CA LEU A 324 -8.26 18.25 9.36
C LEU A 324 -8.74 19.30 10.35
N ALA A 325 -9.85 19.02 11.03
CA ALA A 325 -10.35 19.83 12.12
C ALA A 325 -9.38 19.79 13.31
N GLN A 326 -9.34 20.84 14.11
CA GLN A 326 -8.42 20.95 15.25
C GLN A 326 -8.57 19.81 16.27
N ASP A 327 -9.78 19.30 16.44
CA ASP A 327 -10.12 18.18 17.33
C ASP A 327 -10.32 16.86 16.58
N ALA A 328 -9.85 16.80 15.34
CA ALA A 328 -9.95 15.61 14.48
C ALA A 328 -9.33 14.37 15.11
N VAL A 329 -9.84 13.22 14.77
CA VAL A 329 -9.19 11.94 15.06
C VAL A 329 -7.82 11.88 14.39
N GLY A 330 -7.68 12.44 13.19
CA GLY A 330 -6.41 12.68 12.55
C GLY A 330 -6.22 11.89 11.24
N PHE A 331 -4.97 11.75 10.85
CA PHE A 331 -4.52 11.09 9.64
C PHE A 331 -3.93 9.71 9.94
N SER A 332 -4.18 8.74 9.07
CA SER A 332 -3.54 7.41 9.06
C SER A 332 -3.17 7.02 7.65
N SER A 333 -1.90 6.64 7.43
CA SER A 333 -1.41 6.01 6.20
C SER A 333 -0.76 4.67 6.51
N PHE A 334 -0.93 3.72 5.59
CA PHE A 334 -0.30 2.39 5.65
C PHE A 334 0.49 2.18 4.37
N ASP A 335 1.81 2.12 4.48
CA ASP A 335 2.70 2.02 3.33
C ASP A 335 3.91 1.14 3.62
N ALA A 336 4.46 0.53 2.57
CA ALA A 336 5.70 -0.23 2.67
C ALA A 336 6.89 0.73 2.79
N GLY A 337 7.69 0.57 3.84
CA GLY A 337 8.81 1.47 4.09
C GLY A 337 9.57 1.15 5.37
N THR A 338 10.33 2.12 5.85
CA THR A 338 11.06 2.01 7.11
C THR A 338 11.20 3.35 7.82
N ALA A 339 11.29 3.29 9.15
CA ALA A 339 11.71 4.42 9.99
C ALA A 339 13.10 4.18 10.60
N ASP A 340 13.71 3.02 10.35
CA ASP A 340 14.99 2.62 10.91
C ASP A 340 16.15 3.27 10.15
N MET A 341 16.98 4.02 10.88
CA MET A 341 18.14 4.71 10.30
C MET A 341 19.26 3.74 9.89
N GLU A 342 19.37 2.56 10.49
CA GLU A 342 20.34 1.53 10.08
C GLU A 342 19.94 0.98 8.69
N VAL A 343 18.64 0.70 8.50
CA VAL A 343 18.10 0.28 7.20
C VAL A 343 18.25 1.39 6.16
N LEU A 344 17.98 2.65 6.53
CA LEU A 344 18.12 3.78 5.61
C LEU A 344 19.58 4.06 5.22
N ASN A 345 20.54 3.63 6.02
CA ASN A 345 21.99 3.70 5.72
C ASN A 345 22.52 2.45 5.01
N ASP A 346 21.74 1.39 4.89
CA ASP A 346 22.15 0.22 4.12
C ASP A 346 22.15 0.56 2.62
N PRO A 347 23.30 0.47 1.93
CA PRO A 347 23.37 0.72 0.49
C PRO A 347 22.57 -0.31 -0.33
N ASP A 348 22.37 -1.51 0.20
CA ASP A 348 21.64 -2.61 -0.45
C ASP A 348 20.14 -2.64 -0.11
N LYS A 349 19.64 -1.62 0.63
CA LYS A 349 18.20 -1.55 0.92
C LYS A 349 17.36 -1.40 -0.34
N PRO A 350 16.17 -1.98 -0.36
CA PRO A 350 15.25 -1.81 -1.47
C PRO A 350 14.69 -0.37 -1.51
N CYS A 351 15.07 0.42 -2.52
CA CYS A 351 14.56 1.79 -2.69
C CYS A 351 13.25 1.83 -3.47
N TYR A 352 13.02 0.90 -4.37
CA TYR A 352 11.79 0.79 -5.16
C TYR A 352 11.58 -0.63 -5.68
N GLY A 353 10.36 -0.91 -6.14
CA GLY A 353 9.98 -2.13 -6.83
C GLY A 353 9.15 -1.83 -8.06
N GLN A 354 9.11 -2.78 -8.99
CA GLN A 354 8.28 -2.71 -10.18
C GLN A 354 7.26 -3.87 -10.15
N PHE A 355 5.98 -3.54 -10.23
CA PHE A 355 4.88 -4.51 -10.12
C PHE A 355 4.06 -4.48 -11.41
N GLY A 356 4.30 -5.44 -12.32
CA GLY A 356 3.61 -5.52 -13.61
C GLY A 356 3.72 -4.24 -14.45
N GLY A 357 4.84 -3.52 -14.32
CA GLY A 357 5.09 -2.25 -14.99
C GLY A 357 4.75 -1.00 -14.16
N GLN A 358 4.22 -1.15 -12.94
CA GLN A 358 4.02 -0.04 -12.01
C GLN A 358 5.27 0.19 -11.16
N TYR A 359 5.62 1.44 -10.88
CA TYR A 359 6.68 1.82 -9.94
C TYR A 359 6.13 2.12 -8.56
N SER A 360 6.70 1.45 -7.55
CA SER A 360 6.41 1.64 -6.14
C SER A 360 7.71 1.91 -5.38
N PHE A 361 7.75 3.00 -4.63
CA PHE A 361 8.96 3.42 -3.90
C PHE A 361 8.84 3.13 -2.42
N MET A 362 9.96 2.73 -1.81
CA MET A 362 10.04 2.61 -0.36
C MET A 362 9.72 3.95 0.31
N VAL A 363 8.85 3.92 1.30
CA VAL A 363 8.45 5.11 2.05
C VAL A 363 9.45 5.36 3.19
N ASN A 364 10.12 6.50 3.15
CA ASN A 364 11.06 6.95 4.18
C ASN A 364 10.30 7.60 5.35
N LEU A 365 9.79 6.76 6.24
CA LEU A 365 8.94 7.20 7.36
C LEU A 365 9.69 8.09 8.37
N ALA A 366 11.01 7.93 8.50
CA ALA A 366 11.83 8.79 9.36
C ALA A 366 11.88 10.23 8.83
N LEU A 367 12.08 10.41 7.54
CA LEU A 367 12.06 11.73 6.91
C LEU A 367 10.64 12.32 6.90
N ILE A 368 9.62 11.52 6.62
CA ILE A 368 8.21 11.94 6.69
C ILE A 368 7.86 12.40 8.11
N GLN A 369 8.31 11.71 9.14
CA GLN A 369 8.14 12.13 10.53
C GLN A 369 8.81 13.48 10.81
N ALA A 370 10.01 13.71 10.27
CA ALA A 370 10.70 15.00 10.41
C ALA A 370 9.92 16.14 9.74
N VAL A 371 9.35 15.89 8.54
CA VAL A 371 8.51 16.86 7.84
C VAL A 371 7.19 17.09 8.57
N ALA A 372 6.55 16.06 9.11
CA ALA A 372 5.33 16.18 9.91
C ALA A 372 5.55 17.07 11.15
N LYS A 373 6.67 16.88 11.84
CA LYS A 373 7.08 17.76 12.97
C LYS A 373 7.32 19.20 12.50
N HIS A 374 7.99 19.39 11.36
CA HIS A 374 8.20 20.72 10.77
C HIS A 374 6.87 21.41 10.43
N LEU A 375 5.89 20.66 9.94
CA LEU A 375 4.53 21.14 9.71
C LEU A 375 3.77 21.46 11.00
N GLY A 376 4.27 21.06 12.18
CA GLY A 376 3.60 21.21 13.46
C GLY A 376 2.44 20.22 13.65
N LEU A 377 2.50 19.07 13.01
CA LEU A 377 1.62 17.94 13.29
C LEU A 377 2.04 17.28 14.62
N ASN A 378 1.04 16.86 15.39
CA ASN A 378 1.22 16.33 16.74
C ASN A 378 0.91 14.83 16.81
N ALA A 379 1.29 14.20 17.92
CA ALA A 379 1.02 12.78 18.18
C ALA A 379 1.42 11.87 17.01
N VAL A 380 2.58 12.15 16.42
CA VAL A 380 3.11 11.32 15.32
C VAL A 380 3.52 9.97 15.88
N THR A 381 2.91 8.90 15.39
CA THR A 381 3.22 7.51 15.74
C THR A 381 3.55 6.71 14.49
N ILE A 382 4.49 5.78 14.63
CA ILE A 382 4.85 4.80 13.61
C ILE A 382 4.90 3.45 14.29
N GLU A 383 4.12 2.51 13.79
CA GLU A 383 4.06 1.12 14.24
C GLU A 383 3.89 0.21 13.02
N THR A 384 4.14 -1.07 13.11
CA THR A 384 3.84 -1.95 11.97
C THR A 384 2.33 -2.08 11.77
N GLN A 385 1.91 -2.28 10.52
CA GLN A 385 0.50 -2.53 10.20
C GLN A 385 -0.01 -3.78 10.95
N ARG A 386 0.83 -4.81 11.09
CA ARG A 386 0.54 -6.03 11.83
C ARG A 386 0.27 -5.74 13.32
N GLU A 387 1.11 -4.94 13.98
CA GLU A 387 0.90 -4.52 15.38
C GLU A 387 -0.39 -3.70 15.54
N PHE A 388 -0.65 -2.77 14.63
CA PHE A 388 -1.89 -1.99 14.62
C PHE A 388 -3.12 -2.91 14.54
N VAL A 389 -3.15 -3.84 13.57
CA VAL A 389 -4.29 -4.77 13.38
C VAL A 389 -4.42 -5.71 14.58
N GLY A 390 -3.33 -6.34 15.02
CA GLY A 390 -3.33 -7.27 16.15
C GLY A 390 -3.79 -6.63 17.44
N SER A 391 -3.33 -5.41 17.74
CA SER A 391 -3.74 -4.68 18.95
C SER A 391 -5.25 -4.37 18.97
N ARG A 392 -5.85 -4.11 17.81
CA ARG A 392 -7.28 -3.83 17.69
C ARG A 392 -8.15 -5.10 17.68
N LEU A 393 -7.60 -6.22 17.27
CA LEU A 393 -8.26 -7.53 17.33
C LEU A 393 -8.04 -8.23 18.68
N GLY A 394 -7.04 -7.79 19.46
CA GLY A 394 -6.68 -8.40 20.75
C GLY A 394 -5.97 -9.74 20.61
N THR A 395 -5.29 -9.98 19.49
CA THR A 395 -4.57 -11.22 19.17
C THR A 395 -3.37 -10.92 18.27
N ASN A 396 -2.37 -11.81 18.26
CA ASN A 396 -1.34 -11.77 17.23
C ASN A 396 -1.92 -12.15 15.87
N VAL A 397 -1.39 -11.54 14.82
CA VAL A 397 -1.76 -11.83 13.43
C VAL A 397 -0.51 -11.99 12.58
N MET A 398 -0.62 -12.79 11.52
CA MET A 398 0.38 -12.85 10.46
C MET A 398 -0.33 -12.87 9.09
N THR A 399 0.37 -12.51 8.04
CA THR A 399 -0.17 -12.64 6.70
C THR A 399 -0.08 -14.09 6.23
N LEU A 400 -0.89 -14.44 5.23
CA LEU A 400 -0.76 -15.74 4.57
C LEU A 400 0.61 -15.88 3.87
N MET A 401 1.19 -14.77 3.40
CA MET A 401 2.56 -14.74 2.86
C MET A 401 3.59 -15.14 3.92
N ASP A 402 3.52 -14.56 5.13
CA ASP A 402 4.43 -14.91 6.22
C ASP A 402 4.29 -16.40 6.59
N LEU A 403 3.07 -16.92 6.58
CA LEU A 403 2.83 -18.35 6.81
C LEU A 403 3.47 -19.21 5.72
N LEU A 404 3.28 -18.85 4.44
CA LEU A 404 3.91 -19.56 3.32
C LEU A 404 5.43 -19.54 3.41
N ALA A 405 6.02 -18.44 3.91
CA ALA A 405 7.44 -18.30 4.15
C ALA A 405 7.98 -19.29 5.18
N CYS A 406 7.14 -19.76 6.10
CA CYS A 406 7.52 -20.77 7.09
C CYS A 406 7.63 -22.19 6.52
N HIS A 407 7.11 -22.42 5.31
CA HIS A 407 7.14 -23.75 4.71
C HIS A 407 8.53 -24.08 4.13
N PRO A 408 9.08 -25.31 4.32
CA PRO A 408 10.40 -25.68 3.79
C PRO A 408 10.57 -25.51 2.27
N MET A 409 9.48 -25.58 1.51
CA MET A 409 9.51 -25.33 0.06
C MET A 409 9.85 -23.88 -0.30
N ALA A 410 9.54 -22.92 0.56
CA ALA A 410 9.78 -21.50 0.27
C ALA A 410 11.26 -21.16 0.05
N GLY A 411 12.17 -21.89 0.74
CA GLY A 411 13.64 -21.74 0.58
C GLY A 411 14.27 -22.72 -0.39
N SER A 412 13.48 -23.48 -1.17
CA SER A 412 13.99 -24.52 -2.06
C SER A 412 13.81 -24.14 -3.54
N LYS A 413 14.70 -24.66 -4.41
CA LYS A 413 14.59 -24.47 -5.86
C LYS A 413 13.47 -25.35 -6.44
N VAL A 414 12.22 -24.90 -6.27
CA VAL A 414 11.05 -25.55 -6.85
C VAL A 414 10.52 -24.72 -8.03
N GLN A 415 9.67 -25.32 -8.85
CA GLN A 415 8.99 -24.57 -9.91
C GLN A 415 7.97 -23.61 -9.31
N PRO A 416 7.81 -22.39 -9.83
CA PRO A 416 6.86 -21.41 -9.30
C PRO A 416 5.42 -21.94 -9.14
N TRP A 417 4.93 -22.77 -10.07
CA TRP A 417 3.61 -23.38 -9.99
C TRP A 417 3.45 -24.38 -8.83
N GLU A 418 4.54 -24.97 -8.31
CA GLU A 418 4.48 -25.85 -7.14
C GLU A 418 4.16 -25.06 -5.88
N LEU A 419 4.57 -23.80 -5.83
CA LEU A 419 4.23 -22.87 -4.76
C LEU A 419 2.79 -22.39 -4.86
N ASP A 420 2.29 -22.12 -6.07
CA ASP A 420 0.86 -21.86 -6.28
C ASP A 420 0.02 -23.03 -5.76
N ARG A 421 0.44 -24.27 -6.04
CA ARG A 421 -0.21 -25.48 -5.51
C ARG A 421 -0.17 -25.53 -3.99
N LEU A 422 0.96 -25.22 -3.36
CA LEU A 422 1.08 -25.14 -1.90
C LEU A 422 0.15 -24.05 -1.37
N THR A 423 0.17 -22.86 -1.98
CA THR A 423 -0.67 -21.72 -1.60
C THR A 423 -2.15 -22.09 -1.61
N VAL A 424 -2.64 -22.69 -2.69
CA VAL A 424 -4.04 -23.11 -2.82
C VAL A 424 -4.41 -24.16 -1.74
N LYS A 425 -3.52 -25.10 -1.43
CA LYS A 425 -3.73 -26.08 -0.36
C LYS A 425 -3.74 -25.43 1.02
N THR A 426 -2.84 -24.47 1.27
CA THR A 426 -2.79 -23.72 2.53
C THR A 426 -4.05 -22.88 2.71
N ILE A 427 -4.49 -22.16 1.66
CA ILE A 427 -5.76 -21.43 1.65
C ILE A 427 -6.92 -22.36 2.00
N ARG A 428 -7.02 -23.55 1.38
CA ARG A 428 -8.05 -24.53 1.70
C ARG A 428 -8.04 -24.93 3.17
N THR A 429 -6.85 -25.20 3.71
CA THR A 429 -6.70 -25.61 5.11
C THR A 429 -7.22 -24.52 6.05
N LEU A 430 -6.81 -23.28 5.80
CA LEU A 430 -7.24 -22.14 6.63
C LEU A 430 -8.69 -21.75 6.39
N ASN A 431 -9.27 -22.03 5.22
CA ASN A 431 -10.67 -21.75 4.92
C ASN A 431 -11.66 -22.45 5.86
N GLU A 432 -11.23 -23.55 6.51
CA GLU A 432 -12.05 -24.26 7.49
C GLU A 432 -12.15 -23.53 8.84
N THR A 433 -11.10 -22.80 9.23
CA THR A 433 -11.00 -22.09 10.52
C THR A 433 -11.19 -20.57 10.39
N TYR A 434 -11.01 -20.01 9.19
CA TYR A 434 -11.10 -18.58 8.93
C TYR A 434 -12.54 -18.10 9.01
N GLU A 435 -12.79 -17.10 9.84
CA GLU A 435 -14.08 -16.49 10.00
C GLU A 435 -14.14 -15.12 9.34
N SER A 436 -14.96 -14.98 8.30
CA SER A 436 -15.23 -13.70 7.65
C SER A 436 -16.71 -13.34 7.75
N PRO A 437 -17.06 -12.09 8.11
CA PRO A 437 -18.45 -11.63 8.08
C PRO A 437 -18.96 -11.32 6.67
N TYR A 438 -18.09 -11.47 5.65
CA TYR A 438 -18.38 -11.19 4.25
C TYR A 438 -18.43 -12.49 3.45
N GLN A 439 -19.41 -12.60 2.55
CA GLN A 439 -19.54 -13.76 1.67
C GLN A 439 -18.90 -13.42 0.33
N ARG A 440 -17.66 -13.86 0.13
CA ARG A 440 -16.87 -13.63 -1.09
C ARG A 440 -16.26 -14.92 -1.57
N LYS A 441 -16.26 -15.12 -2.88
CA LYS A 441 -15.49 -16.19 -3.53
C LYS A 441 -14.04 -15.74 -3.67
N ILE A 442 -13.13 -16.68 -3.53
CA ILE A 442 -11.71 -16.45 -3.80
C ILE A 442 -11.46 -16.65 -5.28
N GLU A 443 -10.70 -15.74 -5.85
CA GLU A 443 -10.10 -15.86 -7.16
C GLU A 443 -8.58 -15.83 -6.95
N PHE A 444 -7.91 -16.94 -7.24
CA PHE A 444 -6.46 -17.05 -7.18
C PHE A 444 -5.92 -17.29 -8.59
N PRO A 445 -5.05 -16.43 -9.12
CA PRO A 445 -4.47 -16.59 -10.45
C PRO A 445 -3.47 -17.74 -10.45
N LEU A 446 -3.78 -18.81 -11.20
CA LEU A 446 -2.85 -19.92 -11.39
C LEU A 446 -1.93 -19.63 -12.56
N ARG A 447 -0.64 -19.90 -12.40
CA ARG A 447 0.36 -19.68 -13.44
C ARG A 447 0.12 -20.50 -14.70
N SER A 448 0.49 -19.94 -15.85
CA SER A 448 0.30 -20.59 -17.15
C SER A 448 1.16 -21.84 -17.31
N GLU A 449 2.30 -21.92 -16.64
CA GLU A 449 3.27 -23.02 -16.67
C GLU A 449 2.81 -24.24 -15.85
N MET A 450 1.77 -24.10 -15.03
CA MET A 450 1.24 -25.21 -14.25
C MET A 450 0.70 -26.32 -15.16
N PRO A 451 1.11 -27.60 -14.94
CA PRO A 451 0.58 -28.72 -15.70
C PRO A 451 -0.94 -28.81 -15.63
N ALA A 452 -1.60 -29.21 -16.73
CA ALA A 452 -3.05 -29.20 -16.85
C ALA A 452 -3.76 -29.97 -15.72
N GLU A 453 -3.25 -31.17 -15.36
CA GLU A 453 -3.81 -31.98 -14.27
C GLU A 453 -3.73 -31.28 -12.90
N GLU A 454 -2.60 -30.64 -12.61
CA GLU A 454 -2.39 -29.88 -11.37
C GLU A 454 -3.24 -28.60 -11.35
N ARG A 455 -3.42 -27.96 -12.49
CA ARG A 455 -4.31 -26.80 -12.65
C ARG A 455 -5.75 -27.15 -12.39
N ASP A 456 -6.23 -28.26 -12.98
CA ASP A 456 -7.60 -28.76 -12.77
C ASP A 456 -7.83 -29.11 -11.30
N ALA A 457 -6.85 -29.74 -10.65
CA ALA A 457 -6.90 -30.04 -9.23
C ALA A 457 -6.94 -28.77 -8.37
N ALA A 458 -6.10 -27.77 -8.66
CA ALA A 458 -6.09 -26.49 -7.95
C ALA A 458 -7.40 -25.71 -8.16
N GLN A 459 -7.94 -25.68 -9.39
CA GLN A 459 -9.23 -25.07 -9.67
C GLN A 459 -10.37 -25.79 -8.94
N GLY A 460 -10.31 -27.13 -8.85
CA GLY A 460 -11.26 -27.92 -8.07
C GLY A 460 -11.26 -27.54 -6.58
N ILE A 461 -10.08 -27.28 -6.02
CA ILE A 461 -9.95 -26.77 -4.65
C ILE A 461 -10.59 -25.39 -4.54
N LEU A 462 -10.22 -24.44 -5.38
CA LEU A 462 -10.74 -23.06 -5.35
C LEU A 462 -12.26 -23.02 -5.47
N LEU A 463 -12.85 -23.85 -6.33
CA LEU A 463 -14.30 -23.96 -6.48
C LEU A 463 -14.99 -24.56 -5.24
N SER A 464 -14.30 -25.35 -4.44
CA SER A 464 -14.83 -26.00 -3.23
C SER A 464 -14.75 -25.11 -1.98
N LEU A 465 -14.05 -23.98 -2.03
CA LEU A 465 -13.89 -23.10 -0.88
C LEU A 465 -15.22 -22.49 -0.47
N LYS A 466 -15.39 -22.32 0.85
CA LYS A 466 -16.52 -21.56 1.39
C LYS A 466 -16.46 -20.12 0.88
N PRO A 467 -17.61 -19.47 0.59
CA PRO A 467 -17.60 -18.09 0.08
C PRO A 467 -17.11 -17.04 1.09
N ASN A 468 -16.90 -17.42 2.35
CA ASN A 468 -16.21 -16.62 3.37
C ASN A 468 -14.69 -16.88 3.40
N GLY A 469 -14.17 -17.51 2.37
CA GLY A 469 -12.78 -17.92 2.30
C GLY A 469 -11.80 -16.78 2.46
N ILE A 470 -10.58 -17.16 2.85
CA ILE A 470 -9.45 -16.25 2.92
C ILE A 470 -9.30 -15.58 1.56
N PRO A 471 -9.28 -14.26 1.51
CA PRO A 471 -8.93 -13.57 0.29
C PRO A 471 -7.54 -13.93 -0.12
N ASP A 472 -6.75 -13.79 -0.75
CA ASP A 472 -5.44 -14.22 -1.20
C ASP A 472 -4.33 -14.17 -0.12
N THR A 473 -3.10 -14.08 -0.55
CA THR A 473 -1.88 -14.20 0.23
C THR A 473 -1.61 -13.04 1.19
N ILE A 474 -2.25 -11.90 1.02
CA ILE A 474 -2.10 -10.73 1.89
C ILE A 474 -3.09 -10.72 3.08
N ALA A 475 -4.01 -11.68 3.16
CA ALA A 475 -4.97 -11.74 4.26
C ALA A 475 -4.27 -11.97 5.61
N TYR A 476 -4.74 -11.26 6.63
CA TYR A 476 -4.36 -11.55 8.01
C TYR A 476 -5.06 -12.79 8.54
N VAL A 477 -4.28 -13.67 9.17
CA VAL A 477 -4.74 -14.85 9.91
C VAL A 477 -4.41 -14.64 11.37
N THR A 478 -5.35 -14.94 12.27
CA THR A 478 -5.16 -14.80 13.72
C THR A 478 -4.44 -16.01 14.30
N GLU A 479 -3.81 -15.81 15.47
CA GLU A 479 -3.18 -16.89 16.24
C GLU A 479 -4.18 -18.02 16.56
N GLU A 480 -5.44 -17.69 16.84
CA GLU A 480 -6.48 -18.68 17.11
C GLU A 480 -6.79 -19.54 15.87
N GLU A 481 -6.98 -18.90 14.70
CA GLU A 481 -7.23 -19.62 13.44
C GLU A 481 -6.05 -20.52 13.05
N LEU A 482 -4.81 -20.04 13.23
CA LEU A 482 -3.60 -20.83 13.01
C LEU A 482 -3.53 -22.01 13.96
N SER A 483 -3.83 -21.80 15.25
CA SER A 483 -3.83 -22.86 16.25
C SER A 483 -4.86 -23.95 15.94
N GLN A 484 -6.05 -23.57 15.49
CA GLN A 484 -7.09 -24.51 15.08
C GLN A 484 -6.71 -25.27 13.81
N ALA A 485 -6.04 -24.62 12.87
CA ALA A 485 -5.58 -25.23 11.62
C ALA A 485 -4.29 -26.05 11.78
N GLN A 486 -3.59 -25.95 12.90
CA GLN A 486 -2.26 -26.52 13.12
C GLN A 486 -2.10 -27.99 12.69
N PRO A 487 -2.99 -28.94 13.06
CA PRO A 487 -2.82 -30.34 12.65
C PRO A 487 -2.88 -30.53 11.13
N ALA A 488 -3.68 -29.72 10.45
CA ALA A 488 -3.82 -29.80 8.99
C ALA A 488 -2.66 -29.10 8.27
N LEU A 489 -2.10 -28.05 8.85
CA LEU A 489 -0.87 -27.39 8.37
C LEU A 489 0.34 -28.31 8.50
N GLU A 490 0.48 -29.04 9.62
CA GLU A 490 1.54 -30.04 9.81
C GLU A 490 1.44 -31.17 8.76
N ASN A 491 0.24 -31.61 8.40
CA ASN A 491 0.04 -32.57 7.32
C ASN A 491 0.43 -32.05 5.93
N LEU A 492 0.47 -30.73 5.76
CA LEU A 492 0.98 -30.09 4.54
C LEU A 492 2.50 -29.89 4.56
N GLY A 493 3.16 -30.11 5.70
CA GLY A 493 4.60 -29.98 5.86
C GLY A 493 5.07 -28.72 6.59
N TYR A 494 4.16 -27.94 7.18
CA TYR A 494 4.54 -26.82 8.04
C TYR A 494 5.07 -27.32 9.39
N GLU A 495 6.16 -26.74 9.85
CA GLU A 495 6.71 -27.02 11.18
C GLU A 495 6.07 -26.04 12.19
N ARG A 496 5.49 -26.57 13.26
CA ARG A 496 4.81 -25.78 14.29
C ARG A 496 5.71 -24.70 14.90
N GLU A 497 6.95 -25.08 15.23
CA GLU A 497 7.91 -24.15 15.82
C GLU A 497 8.25 -23.00 14.87
N ALA A 498 8.35 -23.26 13.57
CA ALA A 498 8.63 -22.23 12.56
C ALA A 498 7.47 -21.22 12.46
N VAL A 499 6.22 -21.71 12.48
CA VAL A 499 5.01 -20.86 12.46
C VAL A 499 4.93 -20.00 13.72
N LEU A 500 5.17 -20.57 14.91
CA LEU A 500 5.14 -19.83 16.17
C LEU A 500 6.27 -18.79 16.26
N MET A 501 7.47 -19.12 15.77
CA MET A 501 8.58 -18.16 15.70
C MET A 501 8.25 -17.00 14.75
N ALA A 502 7.66 -17.26 13.59
CA ALA A 502 7.29 -16.22 12.64
C ALA A 502 6.18 -15.31 13.17
N LEU A 503 5.19 -15.89 13.88
CA LEU A 503 4.13 -15.10 14.52
C LEU A 503 4.67 -14.10 15.55
N GLY A 504 5.74 -14.45 16.27
CA GLY A 504 6.44 -13.60 17.25
C GLY A 504 7.68 -12.89 16.70
N ALA A 505 7.98 -13.01 15.41
CA ALA A 505 9.18 -12.41 14.82
C ALA A 505 9.10 -10.87 14.84
N PRO A 506 10.25 -10.18 15.01
CA PRO A 506 10.30 -8.74 14.79
C PRO A 506 9.95 -8.40 13.33
N PRO A 507 9.53 -7.16 13.04
CA PRO A 507 9.26 -6.72 11.69
C PRO A 507 10.49 -6.89 10.79
N SER A 508 10.26 -7.11 9.50
CA SER A 508 11.32 -7.12 8.49
C SER A 508 11.92 -5.71 8.33
N PRO A 509 13.14 -5.58 7.78
CA PRO A 509 13.78 -4.28 7.58
C PRO A 509 12.92 -3.28 6.79
N VAL A 510 12.20 -3.77 5.78
CA VAL A 510 11.14 -3.03 5.08
C VAL A 510 9.83 -3.77 5.30
N GLU A 511 8.85 -3.12 5.88
CA GLU A 511 7.58 -3.69 6.33
C GLU A 511 6.45 -2.72 5.96
N TYR A 512 5.20 -3.17 6.06
CA TYR A 512 4.04 -2.27 6.03
C TYR A 512 3.89 -1.59 7.38
N TYR A 513 4.04 -0.26 7.39
CA TYR A 513 3.93 0.56 8.58
C TYR A 513 2.66 1.39 8.58
N HIS A 514 2.11 1.57 9.76
CA HIS A 514 1.08 2.56 10.08
C HIS A 514 1.74 3.84 10.55
N PHE A 515 1.59 4.90 9.77
CA PHE A 515 1.93 6.26 10.18
C PHE A 515 0.64 6.98 10.60
N ALA A 516 0.59 7.52 11.80
CA ALA A 516 -0.53 8.34 12.24
C ALA A 516 -0.08 9.68 12.83
N CYS A 517 -0.92 10.72 12.64
CA CYS A 517 -0.67 12.04 13.22
C CYS A 517 -1.98 12.81 13.43
N ARG A 518 -1.89 13.92 14.19
CA ARG A 518 -2.98 14.87 14.43
C ARG A 518 -2.55 16.29 14.09
N PRO A 519 -3.52 17.18 13.77
CA PRO A 519 -3.25 18.59 13.53
C PRO A 519 -2.73 19.33 14.76
#